data_f4f7a8900e84be8d7131c0de7b7ae0fc
#
_entry.id   f4f7a8900e84be8d7131c0de7b7ae0fc
#
_cell.length_a   1.000
_cell.length_b   1.000
_cell.length_c   1.000
_cell.angle_alpha   90.00
_cell.angle_beta   90.00
_cell.angle_gamma   90.00
#
_symmetry.space_group_name_H-M   'P 1'
#
loop_
_entity.id
_entity.type
_entity.pdbx_description
1 polymer ?
#
loop_
_entity_poly.entity_id
_entity_poly.type
_entity_poly.pdbx_seq_one_letter_code
_entity_poly.pdbx_strand_id
1 'polypeptide(L)'
;MSYYKLIRMPANGRAVRGRLYEVKEQRFEETLIPLCDTIENADYLIPALTYEVGVTMSPKFKRLLPILRRVPGKDGIRFHRGTHPKYSKGCILVPPHMEQALTARLSAEQHLHEEIRLEICNHTNLNIKRG
;
A
#
# COMPACT_ATOMS: atom_id res chain seq x y z
N MET A 1 2.33 14.66 9.03
CA MET A 1 1.81 13.82 7.93
C MET A 1 2.73 12.64 7.72
N SER A 2 2.15 11.45 7.61
CA SER A 2 2.87 10.23 7.30
C SER A 2 2.71 9.93 5.81
N TYR A 3 3.78 9.63 5.15
CA TYR A 3 3.79 9.45 3.71
C TYR A 3 4.41 8.11 3.34
N TYR A 4 3.70 7.37 2.47
CA TYR A 4 4.12 6.05 1.98
C TYR A 4 4.05 6.03 0.46
N LYS A 5 4.87 5.19 -0.13
CA LYS A 5 4.88 5.00 -1.57
C LYS A 5 4.90 3.51 -1.89
N LEU A 6 3.99 3.10 -2.76
CA LEU A 6 3.98 1.75 -3.33
C LEU A 6 4.46 1.84 -4.77
N ILE A 7 5.56 1.18 -5.06
CA ILE A 7 6.11 1.13 -6.42
C ILE A 7 5.81 -0.24 -7.00
N ARG A 8 5.00 -0.26 -8.05
CA ARG A 8 4.60 -1.48 -8.75
C ARG A 8 5.59 -1.83 -9.83
N MET A 9 5.89 -3.12 -9.95
CA MET A 9 6.60 -3.66 -11.10
C MET A 9 5.59 -4.03 -12.20
N PRO A 10 6.05 -4.21 -13.45
CA PRO A 10 5.15 -4.70 -14.51
C PRO A 10 4.52 -6.04 -14.15
N ALA A 11 3.29 -6.25 -14.62
CA ALA A 11 2.57 -7.49 -14.35
C ALA A 11 3.31 -8.70 -14.93
N ASN A 12 3.32 -9.77 -14.16
CA ASN A 12 3.76 -11.08 -14.61
C ASN A 12 2.59 -12.05 -14.41
N GLY A 13 1.89 -12.38 -15.48
CA GLY A 13 0.61 -13.07 -15.38
C GLY A 13 -0.39 -12.21 -14.60
N ARG A 14 -1.02 -12.79 -13.60
CA ARG A 14 -1.94 -12.06 -12.71
C ARG A 14 -1.25 -11.29 -11.60
N ALA A 15 0.02 -11.56 -11.36
CA ALA A 15 0.72 -10.95 -10.24
C ALA A 15 1.32 -9.60 -10.64
N VAL A 16 0.98 -8.57 -9.87
CA VAL A 16 1.68 -7.29 -9.90
C VAL A 16 2.44 -7.20 -8.59
N ARG A 17 3.73 -7.47 -8.66
CA ARG A 17 4.60 -7.35 -7.49
C ARG A 17 5.02 -5.90 -7.31
N GLY A 18 5.19 -5.52 -6.08
CA GLY A 18 5.63 -4.17 -5.74
C GLY A 18 6.38 -4.15 -4.44
N ARG A 19 6.76 -2.95 -4.04
CA ARG A 19 7.39 -2.70 -2.74
C ARG A 19 6.80 -1.46 -2.12
N LEU A 20 6.51 -1.57 -0.82
CA LEU A 20 6.01 -0.48 -0.01
C LEU A 20 7.17 0.19 0.71
N TYR A 21 7.20 1.51 0.64
CA TYR A 21 8.22 2.34 1.28
C TYR A 21 7.58 3.35 2.22
N GLU A 22 8.29 3.65 3.30
CA GLU A 22 8.06 4.89 4.04
C GLU A 22 8.84 5.99 3.33
N VAL A 23 8.22 7.17 3.20
CA VAL A 23 8.86 8.33 2.59
C VAL A 23 9.27 9.29 3.69
N LYS A 24 10.56 9.64 3.73
CA LYS A 24 11.08 10.69 4.61
C LYS A 24 11.62 11.83 3.78
N GLU A 25 11.18 13.03 4.10
CA GLU A 25 11.65 14.25 3.45
C GLU A 25 12.62 14.97 4.37
N GLN A 26 13.82 15.25 3.87
CA GLN A 26 14.82 16.03 4.57
C GLN A 26 15.54 16.95 3.58
N ARG A 27 15.53 18.25 3.85
CA ARG A 27 16.30 19.26 3.09
C ARG A 27 16.09 19.16 1.57
N PHE A 28 14.83 19.09 1.13
CA PHE A 28 14.46 18.98 -0.28
C PHE A 28 14.79 17.62 -0.92
N GLU A 29 15.22 16.64 -0.13
CA GLU A 29 15.45 15.28 -0.60
C GLU A 29 14.41 14.34 -0.04
N GLU A 30 13.99 13.38 -0.86
CA GLU A 30 13.07 12.34 -0.49
C GLU A 30 13.84 11.03 -0.35
N THR A 31 13.75 10.41 0.83
CA THR A 31 14.37 9.11 1.09
C THR A 31 13.29 8.05 1.20
N LEU A 32 13.44 6.97 0.44
CA LEU A 32 12.54 5.83 0.47
C LEU A 32 13.12 4.74 1.37
N ILE A 33 12.39 4.41 2.43
CA ILE A 33 12.80 3.35 3.37
C ILE A 33 11.91 2.14 3.12
N PRO A 34 12.46 1.02 2.63
CA PRO A 34 11.64 -0.15 2.31
C PRO A 34 11.02 -0.76 3.55
N LEU A 35 9.75 -1.13 3.45
CA LEU A 35 9.00 -1.79 4.52
C LEU A 35 8.72 -3.25 4.21
N CYS A 36 8.15 -3.54 3.05
CA CYS A 36 7.84 -4.91 2.66
C CYS A 36 7.52 -5.00 1.17
N ASP A 37 7.53 -6.23 0.67
CA ASP A 37 7.06 -6.54 -0.67
C ASP A 37 5.52 -6.59 -0.68
N THR A 38 4.93 -6.38 -1.85
CA THR A 38 3.48 -6.41 -2.04
C THR A 38 3.12 -7.26 -3.26
N ILE A 39 1.87 -7.74 -3.27
CA ILE A 39 1.30 -8.45 -4.41
C ILE A 39 -0.10 -7.90 -4.63
N GLU A 40 -0.41 -7.59 -5.89
CA GLU A 40 -1.75 -7.22 -6.32
C GLU A 40 -2.18 -8.12 -7.46
N ASN A 41 -3.48 -8.12 -7.75
CA ASN A 41 -4.04 -8.88 -8.87
C ASN A 41 -4.22 -7.94 -10.07
N ALA A 42 -3.56 -8.25 -11.19
CA ALA A 42 -3.61 -7.43 -12.40
C ALA A 42 -5.04 -7.29 -12.95
N ASP A 43 -5.90 -8.29 -12.72
CA ASP A 43 -7.28 -8.25 -13.20
C ASP A 43 -8.17 -7.28 -12.42
N TYR A 44 -7.74 -6.84 -11.24
CA TYR A 44 -8.50 -5.97 -10.34
C TYR A 44 -7.69 -4.77 -9.86
N LEU A 45 -6.68 -4.38 -10.59
CA LEU A 45 -5.72 -3.37 -10.15
C LEU A 45 -6.42 -2.01 -9.95
N ILE A 46 -6.20 -1.40 -8.79
CA ILE A 46 -6.72 -0.07 -8.51
C ILE A 46 -5.84 1.00 -9.19
N PRO A 47 -6.40 2.19 -9.47
CA PRO A 47 -5.62 3.23 -10.13
C PRO A 47 -4.38 3.67 -9.33
N ALA A 48 -3.32 4.01 -10.06
CA ALA A 48 -2.10 4.57 -9.50
C ALA A 48 -2.31 6.05 -9.15
N LEU A 49 -2.84 6.28 -7.97
CA LEU A 49 -3.18 7.60 -7.42
C LEU A 49 -2.60 7.73 -6.02
N THR A 50 -2.79 8.89 -5.41
CA THR A 50 -2.51 9.09 -3.99
C THR A 50 -3.79 8.91 -3.20
N TYR A 51 -3.76 8.02 -2.22
CA TYR A 51 -4.91 7.69 -1.38
C TYR A 51 -4.67 8.10 0.05
N GLU A 52 -5.72 8.55 0.71
CA GLU A 52 -5.73 8.68 2.16
C GLU A 52 -5.93 7.30 2.76
N VAL A 53 -5.19 6.99 3.82
CA VAL A 53 -5.22 5.69 4.49
C VAL A 53 -5.70 5.87 5.93
N GLY A 54 -6.55 4.96 6.37
CA GLY A 54 -6.96 4.85 7.76
C GLY A 54 -6.80 3.42 8.24
N VAL A 55 -7.17 3.17 9.48
CA VAL A 55 -7.24 1.82 10.04
C VAL A 55 -8.62 1.66 10.65
N THR A 56 -9.36 0.67 10.18
CA THR A 56 -10.70 0.36 10.67
C THR A 56 -10.89 -1.14 10.83
N MET A 57 -11.94 -1.52 11.55
CA MET A 57 -12.32 -2.93 11.65
C MET A 57 -12.82 -3.42 10.30
N SER A 58 -12.21 -4.49 9.79
CA SER A 58 -12.67 -5.13 8.57
C SER A 58 -13.86 -6.05 8.87
N PRO A 59 -15.02 -5.82 8.24
CA PRO A 59 -16.14 -6.75 8.42
C PRO A 59 -15.85 -8.15 7.91
N LYS A 60 -15.07 -8.24 6.82
CA LYS A 60 -14.73 -9.52 6.19
C LYS A 60 -13.71 -10.30 7.01
N PHE A 61 -12.64 -9.65 7.43
CA PHE A 61 -11.53 -10.31 8.12
C PHE A 61 -11.66 -10.27 9.64
N LYS A 62 -12.59 -9.47 10.15
CA LYS A 62 -12.90 -9.36 11.60
C LYS A 62 -11.69 -8.97 12.44
N ARG A 63 -10.88 -8.09 11.91
CA ARG A 63 -9.73 -7.49 12.61
C ARG A 63 -9.44 -6.11 12.04
N LEU A 64 -8.67 -5.32 12.78
CA LEU A 64 -8.23 -4.01 12.32
C LEU A 64 -7.24 -4.19 11.17
N LEU A 65 -7.48 -3.47 10.07
CA LEU A 65 -6.62 -3.47 8.90
C LEU A 65 -6.57 -2.08 8.28
N PRO A 66 -5.46 -1.72 7.63
CA PRO A 66 -5.41 -0.47 6.86
C PRO A 66 -6.45 -0.46 5.75
N ILE A 67 -7.05 0.69 5.51
CA ILE A 67 -8.03 0.88 4.44
C ILE A 67 -7.65 2.09 3.60
N LEU A 68 -7.73 1.94 2.28
CA LEU A 68 -7.58 3.04 1.34
C LEU A 68 -8.95 3.68 1.13
N ARG A 69 -9.01 5.00 1.30
CA ARG A 69 -10.26 5.73 1.18
C ARG A 69 -10.49 6.22 -0.24
N ARG A 70 -11.75 6.26 -0.64
CA ARG A 70 -12.19 6.82 -1.94
C ARG A 70 -11.47 6.22 -3.14
N VAL A 71 -11.30 4.92 -3.14
CA VAL A 71 -10.79 4.21 -4.31
C VAL A 71 -11.89 4.23 -5.39
N PRO A 72 -11.59 4.72 -6.61
CA PRO A 72 -12.61 4.82 -7.66
C PRO A 72 -13.30 3.48 -7.93
N GLY A 73 -14.63 3.46 -7.81
CA GLY A 73 -15.47 2.31 -8.12
C GLY A 73 -15.34 1.12 -7.18
N LYS A 74 -14.65 1.25 -6.05
CA LYS A 74 -14.42 0.14 -5.12
C LYS A 74 -14.50 0.60 -3.67
N ASP A 75 -15.01 -0.29 -2.83
CA ASP A 75 -15.05 -0.12 -1.38
C ASP A 75 -14.24 -1.23 -0.72
N GLY A 76 -13.80 -0.98 0.51
CA GLY A 76 -13.14 -2.00 1.32
C GLY A 76 -11.77 -2.44 0.81
N ILE A 77 -11.09 -1.57 0.08
CA ILE A 77 -9.73 -1.85 -0.39
C ILE A 77 -8.76 -1.66 0.77
N ARG A 78 -8.05 -2.74 1.11
CA ARG A 78 -7.20 -2.80 2.29
C ARG A 78 -5.83 -3.38 1.97
N PHE A 79 -4.88 -3.17 2.87
CA PHE A 79 -3.71 -4.04 3.00
C PHE A 79 -4.11 -5.23 3.85
N HIS A 80 -3.84 -6.43 3.38
CA HIS A 80 -3.98 -7.63 4.19
C HIS A 80 -2.99 -8.71 3.75
N ARG A 81 -2.79 -9.72 4.57
CA ARG A 81 -1.84 -10.79 4.27
C ARG A 81 -2.31 -11.65 3.12
N GLY A 82 -1.35 -12.09 2.32
CA GLY A 82 -1.58 -13.04 1.23
C GLY A 82 -0.31 -13.25 0.43
N THR A 83 -0.20 -14.43 -0.17
CA THR A 83 0.99 -14.85 -0.91
C THR A 83 0.71 -15.13 -2.37
N HIS A 84 -0.54 -14.99 -2.81
CA HIS A 84 -0.94 -15.27 -4.19
C HIS A 84 -1.97 -14.24 -4.65
N PRO A 85 -1.87 -13.73 -5.90
CA PRO A 85 -2.80 -12.71 -6.41
C PRO A 85 -4.27 -13.13 -6.37
N LYS A 86 -4.59 -14.43 -6.40
CA LYS A 86 -5.98 -14.90 -6.32
C LYS A 86 -6.72 -14.44 -5.06
N TYR A 87 -5.98 -14.06 -4.00
CA TYR A 87 -6.57 -13.56 -2.77
C TYR A 87 -6.86 -12.06 -2.79
N SER A 88 -6.60 -11.40 -3.92
CA SER A 88 -6.85 -9.98 -4.09
C SER A 88 -7.88 -9.72 -5.18
N LYS A 89 -8.89 -8.91 -4.85
CA LYS A 89 -9.81 -8.29 -5.82
C LYS A 89 -9.68 -6.77 -5.73
N GLY A 90 -8.45 -6.31 -5.68
CA GLY A 90 -8.10 -4.89 -5.54
C GLY A 90 -7.28 -4.59 -4.29
N CYS A 91 -7.35 -5.43 -3.27
CA CYS A 91 -6.55 -5.26 -2.06
C CYS A 91 -5.06 -5.45 -2.34
N ILE A 92 -4.24 -4.80 -1.52
CA ILE A 92 -2.78 -4.90 -1.59
C ILE A 92 -2.34 -5.96 -0.59
N LEU A 93 -1.79 -7.05 -1.09
CA LEU A 93 -1.35 -8.16 -0.25
C LEU A 93 0.07 -7.89 0.26
N VAL A 94 0.27 -8.15 1.55
CA VAL A 94 1.59 -8.07 2.19
C VAL A 94 1.97 -9.43 2.75
N PRO A 95 3.26 -9.68 3.03
CA PRO A 95 3.65 -10.93 3.66
C PRO A 95 2.92 -11.14 4.99
N PRO A 96 2.56 -12.38 5.34
CA PRO A 96 1.80 -12.65 6.57
C PRO A 96 2.41 -12.04 7.84
N HIS A 97 3.73 -12.04 7.96
CA HIS A 97 4.41 -11.47 9.13
C HIS A 97 4.37 -9.94 9.16
N MET A 98 4.00 -9.29 8.06
CA MET A 98 3.97 -7.82 7.95
C MET A 98 2.60 -7.21 8.16
N GLU A 99 1.53 -7.99 8.02
CA GLU A 99 0.17 -7.44 8.16
C GLU A 99 -0.03 -6.76 9.50
N GLN A 100 0.27 -7.47 10.59
CA GLN A 100 0.08 -6.95 11.94
C GLN A 100 1.01 -5.77 12.23
N ALA A 101 2.26 -5.87 11.82
CA ALA A 101 3.24 -4.81 12.02
C ALA A 101 2.84 -3.53 11.28
N LEU A 102 2.42 -3.64 10.03
CA LEU A 102 1.96 -2.50 9.25
C LEU A 102 0.70 -1.89 9.85
N THR A 103 -0.27 -2.71 10.24
CA THR A 103 -1.50 -2.25 10.87
C THR A 103 -1.20 -1.50 12.17
N ALA A 104 -0.34 -2.04 13.02
CA ALA A 104 0.05 -1.40 14.27
C ALA A 104 0.73 -0.04 14.03
N ARG A 105 1.61 0.03 13.05
CA ARG A 105 2.30 1.26 12.67
C ARG A 105 1.32 2.35 12.24
N LEU A 106 0.44 2.02 11.31
CA LEU A 106 -0.55 2.98 10.80
C LEU A 106 -1.59 3.35 11.86
N SER A 107 -1.97 2.41 12.70
CA SER A 107 -2.88 2.65 13.81
C SER A 107 -2.28 3.66 14.80
N ALA A 108 -1.00 3.54 15.10
CA ALA A 108 -0.30 4.49 15.98
C ALA A 108 -0.28 5.89 15.37
N GLU A 109 0.02 6.00 14.08
CA GLU A 109 0.00 7.28 13.37
C GLU A 109 -1.39 7.91 13.37
N GLN A 110 -2.43 7.10 13.10
CA GLN A 110 -3.81 7.56 13.15
C GLN A 110 -4.20 8.05 14.55
N HIS A 111 -3.76 7.36 15.58
CA HIS A 111 -4.01 7.74 16.97
C HIS A 111 -3.37 9.09 17.33
N LEU A 112 -2.23 9.40 16.72
CA LEU A 112 -1.56 10.69 16.86
C LEU A 112 -2.15 11.78 15.95
N HIS A 113 -3.29 11.52 15.31
CA HIS A 113 -3.96 12.42 14.37
C HIS A 113 -3.09 12.80 13.15
N GLU A 114 -2.15 11.93 12.80
CA GLU A 114 -1.37 12.08 11.58
C GLU A 114 -2.26 11.78 10.37
N GLU A 115 -2.16 12.62 9.35
CA GLU A 115 -2.74 12.29 8.06
C GLU A 115 -1.82 11.30 7.36
N ILE A 116 -2.38 10.17 6.91
CA ILE A 116 -1.62 9.10 6.28
C ILE A 116 -1.95 9.08 4.80
N ARG A 117 -0.94 9.18 3.95
CA ARG A 117 -1.10 9.13 2.50
C ARG A 117 -0.24 8.04 1.90
N LEU A 118 -0.81 7.38 0.91
CA LEU A 118 -0.13 6.36 0.11
C LEU A 118 -0.17 6.79 -1.36
N GLU A 119 0.98 7.03 -1.94
CA GLU A 119 1.11 7.25 -3.37
C GLU A 119 1.43 5.92 -4.06
N ILE A 120 0.61 5.53 -5.01
CA ILE A 120 0.86 4.33 -5.82
C ILE A 120 1.45 4.75 -7.16
N CYS A 121 2.62 4.21 -7.47
CA CYS A 121 3.36 4.51 -8.69
C CYS A 121 3.58 3.22 -9.49
N ASN A 122 3.32 3.30 -10.79
CA ASN A 122 3.73 2.24 -11.69
C ASN A 122 5.21 2.40 -12.03
N HIS A 123 5.93 1.31 -12.14
CA HIS A 123 7.36 1.33 -12.45
C HIS A 123 7.67 2.13 -13.72
N THR A 124 6.81 2.04 -14.72
CA THR A 124 6.98 2.74 -15.99
C THR A 124 6.82 4.25 -15.89
N ASN A 125 6.20 4.76 -14.80
CA ASN A 125 5.99 6.18 -14.56
C ASN A 125 7.13 6.82 -13.77
N LEU A 126 8.12 6.02 -13.39
CA LEU A 126 9.23 6.51 -12.59
C LEU A 126 10.37 6.94 -13.50
N ASN A 127 10.63 8.23 -13.52
CA ASN A 127 11.88 8.77 -14.02
C ASN A 127 12.99 8.44 -13.04
N ILE A 128 13.33 7.17 -12.94
CA ILE A 128 14.41 6.77 -12.07
C ILE A 128 15.71 7.06 -12.78
N LYS A 129 16.38 8.10 -12.34
CA LYS A 129 17.79 8.27 -12.66
C LYS A 129 18.55 7.28 -11.82
N ARG A 130 18.98 6.23 -12.45
CA ARG A 130 19.90 5.31 -11.85
C ARG A 130 21.30 5.90 -12.03
N GLY A 131 21.77 6.48 -10.98
CA GLY A 131 23.18 6.83 -10.90
C GLY A 131 23.97 5.61 -10.58
#